data_de3c0744109fd6ca55a148bdcde0fdea
#
_entry.id   de3c0744109fd6ca55a148bdcde0fdea
#
_cell.length_a   1.000
_cell.length_b   1.000
_cell.length_c   1.000
_cell.angle_alpha   90.00
_cell.angle_beta   90.00
_cell.angle_gamma   90.00
#
_symmetry.space_group_name_H-M   'P 1'
#
loop_
_entity.id
_entity.type
_entity.pdbx_description
1 polymer ?
#
loop_
_entity_poly.entity_id
_entity_poly.type
_entity_poly.pdbx_seq_one_letter_code
_entity_poly.pdbx_strand_id
1 'polypeptide(L)'
;MRKAIIFFIVLYLGYFIAKRIQKNWAEAPAKTVVTPLDTLPSPLPLDKSDFNVLLYSKANGWVHKDAIAAAQEVFPRLAQQQGWKLTVSDDSTLFNPVKLSYFDVVIWNNVTGQTLNDRQRKAFKSYIETGGGFVGIHGAGDDSHQWDWYDKKVIRTLFSHHPMQPQFQVATLNKMGDSLFPATKDFPDQWQWEDEWYVFYESPKQYGSTVLYNLDESNLVMVGEQEDKQWSMGEDHPVVWYHCQKKGKVFYTAMGHKGIYYQDALYQQLLIEAVQWAGNTSINCN
;
A
#
# COMPACT_ATOMS: atom_id res chain seq x y z
N MET A 1 -37.38 -39.04 1.38
CA MET A 1 -37.36 -38.13 0.23
C MET A 1 -37.79 -36.69 0.55
N ARG A 2 -38.95 -36.43 1.17
CA ARG A 2 -39.42 -35.05 1.45
C ARG A 2 -38.45 -34.20 2.33
N LYS A 3 -37.82 -34.79 3.36
CA LYS A 3 -36.86 -34.05 4.24
C LYS A 3 -35.57 -33.64 3.53
N ALA A 4 -35.07 -34.44 2.59
CA ALA A 4 -33.85 -34.11 1.82
C ALA A 4 -34.11 -32.98 0.82
N ILE A 5 -35.28 -32.95 0.20
CA ILE A 5 -35.67 -31.90 -0.75
C ILE A 5 -35.80 -30.54 -0.04
N ILE A 6 -36.36 -30.50 1.17
CA ILE A 6 -36.47 -29.27 1.97
C ILE A 6 -35.08 -28.74 2.36
N PHE A 7 -34.16 -29.64 2.72
CA PHE A 7 -32.79 -29.23 3.07
C PHE A 7 -32.04 -28.59 1.89
N PHE A 8 -32.17 -29.17 0.69
CA PHE A 8 -31.57 -28.58 -0.53
C PHE A 8 -32.18 -27.23 -0.92
N ILE A 9 -33.49 -27.07 -0.74
CA ILE A 9 -34.19 -25.80 -1.01
C ILE A 9 -33.71 -24.69 -0.05
N VAL A 10 -33.51 -25.03 1.23
CA VAL A 10 -33.01 -24.06 2.24
C VAL A 10 -31.58 -23.67 1.95
N LEU A 11 -30.69 -24.61 1.57
CA LEU A 11 -29.32 -24.32 1.19
C LEU A 11 -29.24 -23.46 -0.11
N TYR A 12 -30.11 -23.79 -1.08
CA TYR A 12 -30.18 -23.04 -2.34
C TYR A 12 -30.67 -21.61 -2.13
N LEU A 13 -31.69 -21.40 -1.33
CA LEU A 13 -32.19 -20.08 -0.92
C LEU A 13 -31.15 -19.32 -0.11
N GLY A 14 -30.45 -19.97 0.82
CA GLY A 14 -29.37 -19.39 1.58
C GLY A 14 -28.22 -18.90 0.69
N TYR A 15 -27.85 -19.68 -0.32
CA TYR A 15 -26.82 -19.26 -1.32
C TYR A 15 -27.24 -18.05 -2.14
N PHE A 16 -28.50 -17.98 -2.61
CA PHE A 16 -28.99 -16.82 -3.35
C PHE A 16 -29.14 -15.58 -2.48
N ILE A 17 -29.54 -15.73 -1.22
CA ILE A 17 -29.60 -14.64 -0.25
C ILE A 17 -28.19 -14.12 0.02
N ALA A 18 -27.20 -14.99 0.26
CA ALA A 18 -25.80 -14.61 0.46
C ALA A 18 -25.21 -13.91 -0.78
N LYS A 19 -25.44 -14.45 -1.99
CA LYS A 19 -25.03 -13.78 -3.24
C LYS A 19 -25.70 -12.43 -3.47
N ARG A 20 -26.97 -12.30 -3.08
CA ARG A 20 -27.69 -11.02 -3.21
C ARG A 20 -27.21 -10.00 -2.18
N ILE A 21 -26.87 -10.44 -0.97
CA ILE A 21 -26.24 -9.60 0.05
C ILE A 21 -24.85 -9.17 -0.45
N GLN A 22 -24.02 -10.10 -0.93
CA GLN A 22 -22.69 -9.81 -1.46
C GLN A 22 -22.74 -8.84 -2.67
N LYS A 23 -23.72 -9.01 -3.56
CA LYS A 23 -23.94 -8.08 -4.69
C LYS A 23 -24.40 -6.69 -4.21
N ASN A 24 -25.27 -6.63 -3.20
CA ASN A 24 -25.72 -5.35 -2.63
C ASN A 24 -24.61 -4.63 -1.86
N TRP A 25 -23.65 -5.37 -1.27
CA TRP A 25 -22.44 -4.76 -0.67
C TRP A 25 -21.49 -4.22 -1.74
N ALA A 26 -21.37 -4.90 -2.88
CA ALA A 26 -20.53 -4.44 -4.00
C ALA A 26 -21.16 -3.25 -4.75
N GLU A 27 -22.46 -3.05 -4.65
CA GLU A 27 -23.22 -1.99 -5.35
C GLU A 27 -23.66 -0.83 -4.43
N ALA A 28 -23.35 -0.88 -3.12
CA ALA A 28 -23.64 0.25 -2.25
C ALA A 28 -22.81 1.45 -2.74
N PRO A 29 -23.44 2.50 -3.29
CA PRO A 29 -22.70 3.68 -3.72
C PRO A 29 -21.98 4.22 -2.49
N ALA A 30 -20.66 4.43 -2.61
CA ALA A 30 -19.89 5.13 -1.60
C ALA A 30 -20.70 6.40 -1.26
N LYS A 31 -21.12 6.55 0.01
CA LYS A 31 -21.81 7.75 0.44
C LYS A 31 -20.92 8.91 0.04
N THR A 32 -21.33 9.64 -0.99
CA THR A 32 -20.61 10.78 -1.51
C THR A 32 -20.62 11.83 -0.40
N VAL A 33 -19.58 11.85 0.42
CA VAL A 33 -19.33 12.98 1.30
C VAL A 33 -18.92 14.10 0.37
N VAL A 34 -19.90 14.92 -0.01
CA VAL A 34 -19.67 16.16 -0.75
C VAL A 34 -18.99 17.10 0.22
N THR A 35 -17.66 17.05 0.28
CA THR A 35 -16.90 18.11 0.96
C THR A 35 -16.90 19.28 -0.01
N PRO A 36 -17.45 20.45 0.39
CA PRO A 36 -17.44 21.62 -0.46
C PRO A 36 -16.00 21.96 -0.87
N LEU A 37 -15.80 22.30 -2.15
CA LEU A 37 -14.49 22.68 -2.69
C LEU A 37 -13.91 23.93 -2.00
N ASP A 38 -14.74 24.67 -1.29
CA ASP A 38 -14.51 26.05 -0.85
C ASP A 38 -13.99 26.17 0.60
N THR A 39 -13.82 25.06 1.32
CA THR A 39 -13.25 25.08 2.68
C THR A 39 -11.76 24.77 2.68
N LEU A 40 -11.06 25.14 1.60
CA LEU A 40 -9.61 24.99 1.57
C LEU A 40 -9.00 26.08 2.48
N PRO A 41 -8.24 25.71 3.53
CA PRO A 41 -7.38 26.69 4.16
C PRO A 41 -6.48 27.30 3.09
N SER A 42 -6.15 28.57 3.26
CA SER A 42 -5.15 29.37 2.53
C SER A 42 -4.01 28.52 1.96
N PRO A 43 -3.31 28.97 0.91
CA PRO A 43 -2.33 28.14 0.22
C PRO A 43 -1.45 27.41 1.23
N LEU A 44 -1.22 26.12 0.97
CA LEU A 44 -0.30 25.36 1.79
C LEU A 44 1.01 26.19 1.88
N PRO A 45 1.62 26.34 3.08
CA PRO A 45 2.85 27.10 3.25
C PRO A 45 4.05 26.31 2.71
N LEU A 46 3.94 25.86 1.45
CA LEU A 46 4.92 25.05 0.78
C LEU A 46 5.48 25.82 -0.41
N ASP A 47 6.80 25.84 -0.53
CA ASP A 47 7.50 26.32 -1.72
C ASP A 47 7.68 25.13 -2.67
N LYS A 48 7.37 25.31 -3.95
CA LYS A 48 7.60 24.29 -4.99
C LYS A 48 9.08 24.09 -5.32
N SER A 49 9.97 24.95 -4.87
CA SER A 49 11.41 24.76 -4.97
C SER A 49 11.98 23.80 -3.93
N ASP A 50 11.24 23.54 -2.85
CA ASP A 50 11.60 22.53 -1.85
C ASP A 50 11.21 21.13 -2.32
N PHE A 51 11.87 20.10 -1.77
CA PHE A 51 11.43 18.72 -1.93
C PHE A 51 10.31 18.41 -0.92
N ASN A 52 9.08 18.36 -1.40
CA ASN A 52 7.89 18.30 -0.58
C ASN A 52 7.33 16.87 -0.50
N VAL A 53 7.14 16.38 0.71
CA VAL A 53 6.65 15.02 1.00
C VAL A 53 5.37 15.08 1.82
N LEU A 54 4.34 14.36 1.41
CA LEU A 54 3.14 14.13 2.19
C LEU A 54 3.20 12.74 2.84
N LEU A 55 3.21 12.68 4.17
CA LEU A 55 2.95 11.46 4.93
C LEU A 55 1.45 11.41 5.28
N TYR A 56 0.74 10.54 4.61
CA TYR A 56 -0.71 10.36 4.78
C TYR A 56 -1.00 9.03 5.47
N SER A 57 -1.74 9.07 6.59
CA SER A 57 -1.99 7.90 7.45
C SER A 57 -3.46 7.81 7.88
N LYS A 58 -4.39 7.87 6.93
CA LYS A 58 -5.82 7.70 7.22
C LYS A 58 -6.23 6.23 7.13
N ALA A 59 -6.92 5.74 8.14
CA ALA A 59 -7.45 4.38 8.17
C ALA A 59 -8.98 4.41 8.37
N ASN A 60 -9.73 4.00 7.36
CA ASN A 60 -11.18 3.75 7.42
C ASN A 60 -11.48 2.23 7.50
N GLY A 61 -10.47 1.38 7.35
CA GLY A 61 -10.46 -0.06 7.58
C GLY A 61 -9.75 -0.42 8.88
N TRP A 62 -8.88 -1.43 8.84
CA TRP A 62 -8.06 -1.82 9.99
C TRP A 62 -7.04 -0.74 10.35
N VAL A 63 -6.87 -0.42 11.63
CA VAL A 63 -6.00 0.67 12.10
C VAL A 63 -4.72 0.11 12.71
N HIS A 64 -3.60 0.25 12.02
CA HIS A 64 -2.25 -0.08 12.50
C HIS A 64 -1.72 1.01 13.43
N LYS A 65 -2.29 1.11 14.65
CA LYS A 65 -2.11 2.27 15.53
C LYS A 65 -0.66 2.60 15.88
N ASP A 66 0.12 1.57 16.24
CA ASP A 66 1.51 1.73 16.65
C ASP A 66 2.43 2.05 15.46
N ALA A 67 2.21 1.44 14.30
CA ALA A 67 2.93 1.75 13.07
C ALA A 67 2.67 3.18 12.60
N ILE A 68 1.40 3.62 12.63
CA ILE A 68 1.03 4.99 12.28
C ILE A 68 1.69 5.99 13.25
N ALA A 69 1.64 5.73 14.56
CA ALA A 69 2.26 6.60 15.56
C ALA A 69 3.79 6.64 15.40
N ALA A 70 4.44 5.50 15.20
CA ALA A 70 5.89 5.43 14.99
C ALA A 70 6.33 6.15 13.72
N ALA A 71 5.59 6.01 12.62
CA ALA A 71 5.89 6.74 11.39
C ALA A 71 5.78 8.26 11.59
N GLN A 72 4.75 8.74 12.32
CA GLN A 72 4.57 10.15 12.65
C GLN A 72 5.69 10.72 13.52
N GLU A 73 6.39 9.87 14.28
CA GLU A 73 7.59 10.24 15.04
C GLU A 73 8.87 10.17 14.18
N VAL A 74 9.02 9.12 13.40
CA VAL A 74 10.27 8.83 12.67
C VAL A 74 10.41 9.70 11.42
N PHE A 75 9.38 9.82 10.59
CA PHE A 75 9.48 10.57 9.34
C PHE A 75 9.87 12.05 9.51
N PRO A 76 9.44 12.80 10.54
CA PRO A 76 9.96 14.16 10.77
C PRO A 76 11.48 14.21 10.97
N ARG A 77 12.06 13.23 11.68
CA ARG A 77 13.52 13.13 11.85
C ARG A 77 14.22 12.82 10.51
N LEU A 78 13.67 11.86 9.75
CA LEU A 78 14.21 11.53 8.43
C LEU A 78 14.12 12.74 7.49
N ALA A 79 13.00 13.43 7.48
CA ALA A 79 12.82 14.63 6.67
C ALA A 79 13.82 15.73 7.02
N GLN A 80 14.06 15.97 8.31
CA GLN A 80 15.08 16.92 8.75
C GLN A 80 16.48 16.51 8.28
N GLN A 81 16.84 15.24 8.41
CA GLN A 81 18.14 14.71 7.98
C GLN A 81 18.34 14.80 6.46
N GLN A 82 17.28 14.62 5.69
CA GLN A 82 17.31 14.60 4.23
C GLN A 82 17.01 15.97 3.59
N GLY A 83 16.64 16.99 4.39
CA GLY A 83 16.26 18.29 3.90
C GLY A 83 14.88 18.36 3.23
N TRP A 84 13.98 17.39 3.49
CA TRP A 84 12.63 17.40 2.95
C TRP A 84 11.70 18.32 3.73
N LYS A 85 10.72 18.90 3.05
CA LYS A 85 9.57 19.56 3.67
C LYS A 85 8.45 18.54 3.83
N LEU A 86 8.23 18.09 5.07
CA LEU A 86 7.25 17.06 5.39
C LEU A 86 5.93 17.67 5.85
N THR A 87 4.84 17.25 5.23
CA THR A 87 3.46 17.44 5.72
C THR A 87 2.96 16.11 6.25
N VAL A 88 2.55 16.06 7.51
CA VAL A 88 1.91 14.88 8.13
C VAL A 88 0.42 15.16 8.24
N SER A 89 -0.43 14.26 7.71
CA SER A 89 -1.88 14.51 7.69
C SER A 89 -2.68 13.22 7.52
N ASP A 90 -3.92 13.24 8.01
CA ASP A 90 -5.00 12.30 7.70
C ASP A 90 -6.16 12.98 6.93
N ASP A 91 -5.97 14.24 6.53
CA ASP A 91 -6.97 15.03 5.81
C ASP A 91 -7.03 14.69 4.33
N SER A 92 -8.09 13.99 3.91
CA SER A 92 -8.31 13.61 2.50
C SER A 92 -8.55 14.83 1.59
N THR A 93 -8.80 16.03 2.11
CA THR A 93 -8.95 17.25 1.27
C THR A 93 -7.64 17.67 0.61
N LEU A 94 -6.50 17.13 1.05
CA LEU A 94 -5.22 17.30 0.36
C LEU A 94 -5.20 16.64 -1.02
N PHE A 95 -6.05 15.65 -1.26
CA PHE A 95 -6.14 14.95 -2.54
C PHE A 95 -6.98 15.72 -3.55
N ASN A 96 -6.49 16.87 -3.96
CA ASN A 96 -7.03 17.66 -5.05
C ASN A 96 -5.89 18.15 -5.98
N PRO A 97 -6.16 18.52 -7.24
CA PRO A 97 -5.11 18.83 -8.22
C PRO A 97 -4.17 19.94 -7.77
N VAL A 98 -4.69 20.96 -7.10
CA VAL A 98 -3.90 22.13 -6.66
C VAL A 98 -2.95 21.73 -5.53
N LYS A 99 -3.47 21.10 -4.46
CA LYS A 99 -2.65 20.73 -3.29
C LYS A 99 -1.66 19.62 -3.64
N LEU A 100 -2.09 18.59 -4.40
CA LEU A 100 -1.18 17.52 -4.82
C LEU A 100 -0.03 18.03 -5.67
N SER A 101 -0.21 19.11 -6.43
CA SER A 101 0.87 19.67 -7.26
C SER A 101 2.03 20.29 -6.47
N TYR A 102 1.91 20.42 -5.17
CA TYR A 102 3.00 20.86 -4.30
C TYR A 102 3.89 19.70 -3.82
N PHE A 103 3.39 18.47 -3.84
CA PHE A 103 4.13 17.33 -3.32
C PHE A 103 4.88 16.60 -4.43
N ASP A 104 6.16 16.35 -4.21
CA ASP A 104 6.98 15.49 -5.05
C ASP A 104 6.68 14.02 -4.78
N VAL A 105 6.41 13.68 -3.50
CA VAL A 105 6.08 12.32 -3.07
C VAL A 105 4.90 12.31 -2.10
N VAL A 106 3.99 11.38 -2.33
CA VAL A 106 2.91 11.02 -1.39
C VAL A 106 3.20 9.64 -0.81
N ILE A 107 3.34 9.58 0.51
CA ILE A 107 3.50 8.33 1.25
C ILE A 107 2.14 7.92 1.82
N TRP A 108 1.66 6.74 1.48
CA TRP A 108 0.54 6.10 2.17
C TRP A 108 1.08 5.15 3.23
N ASN A 109 1.11 5.62 4.46
CA ASN A 109 1.58 4.84 5.59
C ASN A 109 0.42 4.14 6.27
N ASN A 110 0.27 2.84 6.04
CA ASN A 110 -0.80 2.02 6.61
C ASN A 110 -2.20 2.60 6.34
N VAL A 111 -2.39 3.17 5.16
CA VAL A 111 -3.71 3.64 4.72
C VAL A 111 -4.57 2.44 4.40
N THR A 112 -5.76 2.36 5.00
CA THR A 112 -6.70 1.25 4.82
C THR A 112 -8.12 1.75 4.63
N GLY A 113 -8.93 0.98 3.91
CA GLY A 113 -10.31 1.32 3.61
C GLY A 113 -10.46 2.43 2.56
N GLN A 114 -11.70 2.79 2.29
CA GLN A 114 -12.03 3.84 1.31
C GLN A 114 -11.81 5.22 1.93
N THR A 115 -10.60 5.76 1.82
CA THR A 115 -10.22 7.06 2.40
C THR A 115 -10.44 8.24 1.45
N LEU A 116 -10.57 7.96 0.15
CA LEU A 116 -10.73 8.97 -0.90
C LEU A 116 -12.07 8.80 -1.62
N ASN A 117 -12.78 9.91 -1.85
CA ASN A 117 -13.93 9.93 -2.74
C ASN A 117 -13.51 9.97 -4.23
N ASP A 118 -14.45 9.87 -5.15
CA ASP A 118 -14.18 9.78 -6.59
C ASP A 118 -13.41 10.97 -7.17
N ARG A 119 -13.64 12.20 -6.67
CA ARG A 119 -12.89 13.39 -7.10
C ARG A 119 -11.44 13.31 -6.62
N GLN A 120 -11.23 12.90 -5.38
CA GLN A 120 -9.92 12.72 -4.79
C GLN A 120 -9.16 11.57 -5.47
N ARG A 121 -9.82 10.45 -5.76
CA ARG A 121 -9.27 9.35 -6.55
C ARG A 121 -8.82 9.80 -7.95
N LYS A 122 -9.64 10.61 -8.65
CA LYS A 122 -9.27 11.18 -9.95
C LYS A 122 -8.06 12.10 -9.85
N ALA A 123 -8.00 12.95 -8.83
CA ALA A 123 -6.88 13.85 -8.59
C ALA A 123 -5.59 13.08 -8.31
N PHE A 124 -5.65 12.09 -7.43
CA PHE A 124 -4.51 11.25 -7.09
C PHE A 124 -4.02 10.41 -8.28
N LYS A 125 -4.96 9.84 -9.05
CA LYS A 125 -4.62 9.16 -10.31
C LYS A 125 -3.87 10.09 -11.26
N SER A 126 -4.39 11.30 -11.47
CA SER A 126 -3.74 12.29 -12.33
C SER A 126 -2.37 12.67 -11.81
N TYR A 127 -2.21 12.88 -10.50
CA TYR A 127 -0.94 13.18 -9.85
C TYR A 127 0.12 12.12 -10.18
N ILE A 128 -0.18 10.84 -9.95
CA ILE A 128 0.76 9.76 -10.28
C ILE A 128 1.03 9.73 -11.79
N GLU A 129 -0.03 9.71 -12.62
CA GLU A 129 0.13 9.54 -14.07
C GLU A 129 0.89 10.70 -14.75
N THR A 130 0.97 11.88 -14.12
CA THR A 130 1.68 13.05 -14.63
C THR A 130 3.09 13.23 -14.06
N GLY A 131 3.54 12.35 -13.14
CA GLY A 131 4.93 12.34 -12.67
C GLY A 131 5.11 12.36 -11.16
N GLY A 132 4.03 12.43 -10.39
CA GLY A 132 4.11 12.37 -8.92
C GLY A 132 4.64 11.05 -8.41
N GLY A 133 5.44 11.10 -7.33
CA GLY A 133 5.99 9.94 -6.65
C GLY A 133 5.01 9.36 -5.63
N PHE A 134 4.98 8.03 -5.52
CA PHE A 134 4.18 7.32 -4.52
C PHE A 134 5.00 6.28 -3.78
N VAL A 135 4.83 6.23 -2.46
CA VAL A 135 5.37 5.20 -1.58
C VAL A 135 4.24 4.60 -0.76
N GLY A 136 3.95 3.32 -0.96
CA GLY A 136 2.98 2.57 -0.17
C GLY A 136 3.66 1.70 0.88
N ILE A 137 3.17 1.75 2.12
CA ILE A 137 3.70 0.97 3.24
C ILE A 137 2.60 0.08 3.80
N HIS A 138 2.85 -1.21 3.85
CA HIS A 138 2.07 -2.28 4.47
C HIS A 138 0.57 -2.19 4.11
N GLY A 139 -0.29 -1.72 5.03
CA GLY A 139 -1.73 -1.60 4.82
C GLY A 139 -2.15 -0.81 3.57
N ALA A 140 -1.22 -0.04 2.97
CA ALA A 140 -1.49 0.60 1.68
C ALA A 140 -1.72 -0.41 0.54
N GLY A 141 -1.33 -1.66 0.70
CA GLY A 141 -1.49 -2.72 -0.30
C GLY A 141 -2.56 -3.75 0.04
N ASP A 142 -3.40 -3.50 1.05
CA ASP A 142 -4.54 -4.37 1.36
C ASP A 142 -5.70 -4.18 0.35
N ASP A 143 -6.69 -5.08 0.37
CA ASP A 143 -7.85 -5.07 -0.55
C ASP A 143 -8.99 -4.14 -0.11
N SER A 144 -8.79 -3.38 0.97
CA SER A 144 -9.85 -2.58 1.59
C SER A 144 -10.19 -1.29 0.83
N HIS A 145 -9.36 -0.88 -0.11
CA HIS A 145 -9.52 0.37 -0.86
C HIS A 145 -10.68 0.34 -1.86
N GLN A 146 -11.07 -0.85 -2.35
CA GLN A 146 -12.10 -1.06 -3.35
C GLN A 146 -11.93 -0.12 -4.56
N TRP A 147 -10.72 -0.14 -5.13
CA TRP A 147 -10.37 0.74 -6.22
C TRP A 147 -9.49 0.03 -7.26
N ASP A 148 -10.12 -0.60 -8.23
CA ASP A 148 -9.51 -1.40 -9.31
C ASP A 148 -8.27 -0.75 -9.96
N TRP A 149 -8.32 0.57 -10.20
CA TRP A 149 -7.17 1.26 -10.78
C TRP A 149 -5.98 1.24 -9.84
N TYR A 150 -6.21 1.43 -8.54
CA TYR A 150 -5.16 1.41 -7.52
C TYR A 150 -4.55 0.02 -7.43
N ASP A 151 -5.37 -1.00 -7.30
CA ASP A 151 -4.91 -2.39 -7.17
C ASP A 151 -4.13 -2.84 -8.42
N LYS A 152 -4.67 -2.56 -9.62
CA LYS A 152 -4.09 -3.02 -10.90
C LYS A 152 -2.94 -2.16 -11.42
N LYS A 153 -2.82 -0.88 -11.04
CA LYS A 153 -1.86 0.07 -11.62
C LYS A 153 -0.87 0.65 -10.62
N VAL A 154 -1.25 0.75 -9.34
CA VAL A 154 -0.37 1.26 -8.28
C VAL A 154 0.27 0.11 -7.52
N ILE A 155 -0.53 -0.80 -6.95
CA ILE A 155 0.02 -1.96 -6.23
C ILE A 155 0.45 -3.07 -7.21
N ARG A 156 -0.27 -3.24 -8.30
CA ARG A 156 -0.08 -4.26 -9.35
C ARG A 156 -0.26 -5.70 -8.86
N THR A 157 -1.03 -5.84 -7.83
CA THR A 157 -1.50 -7.14 -7.33
C THR A 157 -2.74 -6.94 -6.48
N LEU A 158 -3.35 -8.03 -6.06
CA LEU A 158 -4.50 -8.03 -5.16
C LEU A 158 -4.12 -8.81 -3.91
N PHE A 159 -4.30 -8.20 -2.75
CA PHE A 159 -4.11 -8.85 -1.46
C PHE A 159 -5.11 -10.01 -1.30
N SER A 160 -4.64 -11.16 -0.85
CA SER A 160 -5.45 -12.31 -0.51
C SER A 160 -5.77 -12.35 0.98
N HIS A 161 -4.71 -12.45 1.79
CA HIS A 161 -4.79 -12.53 3.25
C HIS A 161 -3.38 -12.49 3.84
N HIS A 162 -3.28 -12.74 5.14
CA HIS A 162 -2.04 -13.04 5.86
C HIS A 162 -2.28 -14.17 6.86
N PRO A 163 -1.28 -15.02 7.20
CA PRO A 163 -1.39 -16.00 8.26
C PRO A 163 -1.68 -15.33 9.61
N MET A 164 -2.51 -15.98 10.44
CA MET A 164 -2.88 -15.48 11.76
C MET A 164 -2.32 -16.33 12.91
N GLN A 165 -1.82 -17.54 12.61
CA GLN A 165 -1.34 -18.48 13.62
C GLN A 165 -0.07 -19.19 13.14
N PRO A 166 1.11 -18.60 13.40
CA PRO A 166 1.34 -17.28 14.02
C PRO A 166 1.15 -16.12 13.05
N GLN A 167 0.66 -14.97 13.54
CA GLN A 167 0.48 -13.76 12.75
C GLN A 167 1.83 -13.13 12.35
N PHE A 168 2.76 -13.06 13.29
CA PHE A 168 4.11 -12.50 13.06
C PHE A 168 5.11 -13.63 12.98
N GLN A 169 5.90 -13.63 11.90
CA GLN A 169 6.87 -14.68 11.65
C GLN A 169 8.19 -14.08 11.16
N VAL A 170 9.30 -14.61 11.69
CA VAL A 170 10.63 -14.25 11.19
C VAL A 170 10.87 -15.00 9.88
N ALA A 171 11.25 -14.26 8.86
CA ALA A 171 11.55 -14.80 7.54
C ALA A 171 12.88 -14.26 6.99
N THR A 172 13.42 -14.97 6.01
CA THR A 172 14.51 -14.49 5.19
C THR A 172 13.93 -13.76 3.97
N LEU A 173 14.33 -12.51 3.79
CA LEU A 173 14.06 -11.76 2.57
C LEU A 173 15.28 -11.88 1.66
N ASN A 174 15.11 -12.47 0.49
CA ASN A 174 16.16 -12.62 -0.50
C ASN A 174 16.14 -11.41 -1.45
N LYS A 175 17.27 -10.71 -1.57
CA LYS A 175 17.43 -9.62 -2.54
C LYS A 175 17.36 -10.17 -3.95
N MET A 176 16.55 -9.55 -4.78
CA MET A 176 16.39 -9.94 -6.18
C MET A 176 17.36 -9.12 -7.05
N GLY A 177 18.15 -9.81 -7.84
CA GLY A 177 19.08 -9.37 -8.89
C GLY A 177 19.39 -7.90 -9.12
N ASP A 178 20.03 -7.56 -10.22
CA ASP A 178 20.43 -6.18 -10.56
C ASP A 178 19.21 -5.26 -10.71
N SER A 179 18.91 -4.52 -9.66
CA SER A 179 17.88 -3.49 -9.72
C SER A 179 18.51 -2.13 -10.01
N LEU A 180 17.83 -1.34 -10.84
CA LEU A 180 18.17 0.07 -11.08
C LEU A 180 17.77 0.97 -9.89
N PHE A 181 17.33 0.37 -8.79
CA PHE A 181 17.05 1.11 -7.56
C PHE A 181 18.39 1.53 -6.94
N PRO A 182 18.63 2.84 -6.75
CA PRO A 182 19.98 3.37 -6.52
C PRO A 182 20.72 2.78 -5.32
N ALA A 183 20.00 2.40 -4.28
CA ALA A 183 20.57 1.97 -3.00
C ALA A 183 20.72 0.46 -2.83
N THR A 184 20.39 -0.35 -3.84
CA THR A 184 20.47 -1.83 -3.67
C THR A 184 21.87 -2.34 -3.35
N LYS A 185 22.92 -1.57 -3.61
CA LYS A 185 24.29 -1.95 -3.29
C LYS A 185 24.57 -2.04 -1.78
N ASP A 186 23.87 -1.22 -1.01
CA ASP A 186 24.08 -1.09 0.44
C ASP A 186 23.16 -2.00 1.26
N PHE A 187 22.23 -2.69 0.58
CA PHE A 187 21.31 -3.61 1.22
C PHE A 187 21.81 -5.05 1.17
N PRO A 188 21.60 -5.85 2.25
CA PRO A 188 22.08 -7.22 2.34
C PRO A 188 21.40 -8.12 1.30
N ASP A 189 22.14 -9.14 0.81
CA ASP A 189 21.57 -10.15 -0.08
C ASP A 189 20.50 -10.99 0.61
N GLN A 190 20.63 -11.18 1.93
CA GLN A 190 19.63 -11.79 2.79
C GLN A 190 19.36 -10.91 3.99
N TRP A 191 18.07 -10.60 4.21
CA TRP A 191 17.63 -9.77 5.33
C TRP A 191 16.67 -10.57 6.21
N GLN A 192 17.05 -10.82 7.47
CA GLN A 192 16.17 -11.45 8.46
C GLN A 192 15.21 -10.40 9.00
N TRP A 193 13.92 -10.67 8.87
CA TRP A 193 12.88 -9.74 9.29
C TRP A 193 11.68 -10.45 9.87
N GLU A 194 11.08 -9.92 10.93
CA GLU A 194 9.77 -10.35 11.43
C GLU A 194 8.70 -9.41 10.89
N ASP A 195 7.61 -9.92 10.34
CA ASP A 195 6.43 -9.11 10.04
C ASP A 195 5.17 -9.98 9.92
N GLU A 196 4.03 -9.31 9.66
CA GLU A 196 2.81 -9.91 9.16
C GLU A 196 2.91 -10.04 7.64
N TRP A 197 3.14 -11.27 7.17
CA TRP A 197 3.42 -11.49 5.75
C TRP A 197 2.14 -11.49 4.90
N TYR A 198 1.99 -10.45 4.09
CA TYR A 198 0.90 -10.34 3.13
C TYR A 198 1.09 -11.32 1.98
N VAL A 199 0.07 -12.11 1.71
CA VAL A 199 -0.02 -13.00 0.55
C VAL A 199 -0.91 -12.37 -0.50
N PHE A 200 -0.44 -12.36 -1.72
CA PHE A 200 -1.14 -11.79 -2.87
C PHE A 200 -1.60 -12.89 -3.82
N TYR A 201 -2.66 -12.67 -4.59
CA TYR A 201 -3.13 -13.64 -5.58
C TYR A 201 -2.16 -13.83 -6.73
N GLU A 202 -1.41 -12.80 -7.10
CA GLU A 202 -0.48 -12.79 -8.22
C GLU A 202 0.77 -11.97 -7.89
N SER A 203 1.89 -12.32 -8.53
CA SER A 203 3.12 -11.54 -8.38
C SER A 203 3.05 -10.25 -9.21
N PRO A 204 3.42 -9.09 -8.66
CA PRO A 204 3.48 -7.82 -9.37
C PRO A 204 4.49 -7.81 -10.53
N LYS A 205 5.42 -8.79 -10.59
CA LYS A 205 6.33 -8.99 -11.73
C LYS A 205 5.58 -9.21 -13.02
N GLN A 206 4.45 -9.92 -12.99
CA GLN A 206 3.62 -10.21 -14.18
C GLN A 206 3.10 -8.93 -14.82
N TYR A 207 3.03 -7.84 -14.07
CA TYR A 207 2.58 -6.53 -14.52
C TYR A 207 3.72 -5.52 -14.70
N GLY A 208 4.97 -6.02 -14.75
CA GLY A 208 6.17 -5.23 -15.03
C GLY A 208 6.73 -4.47 -13.83
N SER A 209 6.45 -4.91 -12.60
CA SER A 209 7.15 -4.39 -11.42
C SER A 209 8.52 -5.05 -11.28
N THR A 210 9.50 -4.29 -10.81
CA THR A 210 10.80 -4.80 -10.38
C THR A 210 10.73 -5.10 -8.90
N VAL A 211 10.97 -6.35 -8.53
CA VAL A 211 11.01 -6.81 -7.13
C VAL A 211 12.40 -6.59 -6.57
N LEU A 212 12.47 -5.97 -5.38
CA LEU A 212 13.72 -5.78 -4.63
C LEU A 212 13.96 -6.91 -3.64
N TYR A 213 12.92 -7.33 -2.94
CA TYR A 213 12.99 -8.41 -1.98
C TYR A 213 11.84 -9.40 -2.16
N ASN A 214 12.21 -10.66 -2.11
CA ASN A 214 11.31 -11.81 -2.16
C ASN A 214 11.36 -12.55 -0.83
N LEU A 215 10.20 -12.98 -0.32
CA LEU A 215 10.08 -13.74 0.91
C LEU A 215 10.46 -15.20 0.68
N ASP A 216 11.26 -15.77 1.56
CA ASP A 216 11.47 -17.21 1.64
C ASP A 216 10.43 -17.84 2.57
N GLU A 217 9.50 -18.60 2.00
CA GLU A 217 8.43 -19.25 2.76
C GLU A 217 8.87 -20.56 3.45
N SER A 218 10.09 -21.04 3.22
CA SER A 218 10.52 -22.41 3.60
C SER A 218 10.38 -22.73 5.09
N ASN A 219 10.45 -21.71 5.96
CA ASN A 219 10.33 -21.86 7.41
C ASN A 219 9.08 -21.18 7.98
N LEU A 220 8.11 -20.84 7.14
CA LEU A 220 6.89 -20.12 7.53
C LEU A 220 5.68 -21.05 7.56
N VAL A 221 4.75 -20.72 8.44
CA VAL A 221 3.42 -21.34 8.46
C VAL A 221 2.51 -20.53 7.55
N MET A 222 2.40 -21.00 6.29
CA MET A 222 1.62 -20.35 5.23
C MET A 222 0.30 -21.10 4.99
N VAL A 223 -0.44 -21.39 6.04
CA VAL A 223 -1.70 -22.14 5.98
C VAL A 223 -2.80 -21.44 6.77
N GLY A 224 -4.05 -21.73 6.42
CA GLY A 224 -5.23 -21.20 7.08
C GLY A 224 -6.47 -22.06 6.80
N GLU A 225 -7.61 -21.64 7.33
CA GLU A 225 -8.85 -22.40 7.28
C GLU A 225 -9.74 -22.06 6.06
N GLN A 226 -9.44 -20.96 5.37
CA GLN A 226 -10.25 -20.49 4.23
C GLN A 226 -9.72 -21.09 2.92
N GLU A 227 -10.41 -22.05 2.37
CA GLU A 227 -10.02 -22.76 1.14
C GLU A 227 -10.03 -21.88 -0.13
N ASP A 228 -10.76 -20.77 -0.11
CA ASP A 228 -10.85 -19.82 -1.22
C ASP A 228 -9.72 -18.79 -1.24
N LYS A 229 -8.79 -18.85 -0.28
CA LYS A 229 -7.67 -17.91 -0.18
C LYS A 229 -6.38 -18.51 -0.73
N GLN A 230 -5.56 -17.62 -1.30
CA GLN A 230 -4.18 -17.93 -1.65
C GLN A 230 -3.32 -17.90 -0.38
N TRP A 231 -2.88 -19.06 0.13
CA TRP A 231 -2.13 -19.16 1.39
C TRP A 231 -0.62 -19.14 1.21
N SER A 232 -0.13 -19.36 0.00
CA SER A 232 1.29 -19.37 -0.32
C SER A 232 1.50 -18.83 -1.72
N MET A 233 2.57 -18.11 -1.93
CA MET A 233 3.05 -17.68 -3.25
C MET A 233 4.26 -18.52 -3.72
N GLY A 234 4.77 -19.42 -2.86
CA GLY A 234 5.89 -20.28 -3.13
C GLY A 234 7.20 -19.50 -3.32
N GLU A 235 7.93 -19.83 -4.39
CA GLU A 235 9.23 -19.19 -4.67
C GLU A 235 9.11 -17.73 -5.16
N ASP A 236 7.96 -17.29 -5.61
CA ASP A 236 7.73 -15.91 -6.08
C ASP A 236 6.78 -15.17 -5.15
N HIS A 237 7.30 -14.76 -3.97
CA HIS A 237 6.58 -14.04 -2.94
C HIS A 237 7.16 -12.63 -2.72
N PRO A 238 6.87 -11.67 -3.59
CA PRO A 238 7.36 -10.31 -3.47
C PRO A 238 6.88 -9.61 -2.22
N VAL A 239 7.79 -8.92 -1.51
CA VAL A 239 7.47 -8.09 -0.33
C VAL A 239 7.89 -6.64 -0.49
N VAL A 240 8.84 -6.36 -1.40
CA VAL A 240 9.26 -5.00 -1.74
C VAL A 240 9.42 -4.90 -3.24
N TRP A 241 8.74 -3.92 -3.87
CA TRP A 241 8.84 -3.70 -5.30
C TRP A 241 8.60 -2.25 -5.71
N TYR A 242 9.00 -1.93 -6.93
CA TYR A 242 8.80 -0.64 -7.53
C TYR A 242 8.53 -0.73 -9.03
N HIS A 243 7.96 0.32 -9.60
CA HIS A 243 7.74 0.44 -11.03
C HIS A 243 7.40 1.86 -11.43
N CYS A 244 7.36 2.10 -12.73
CA CYS A 244 6.78 3.30 -13.30
C CYS A 244 5.29 3.10 -13.61
N GLN A 245 4.47 4.10 -13.28
CA GLN A 245 3.07 4.19 -13.70
C GLN A 245 2.89 5.42 -14.57
N LYS A 246 2.94 5.26 -15.89
CA LYS A 246 3.12 6.34 -16.85
C LYS A 246 4.37 7.15 -16.49
N LYS A 247 4.26 8.45 -16.18
CA LYS A 247 5.39 9.30 -15.79
C LYS A 247 5.73 9.21 -14.31
N GLY A 248 4.81 8.74 -13.47
CA GLY A 248 5.00 8.64 -12.03
C GLY A 248 5.75 7.38 -11.61
N LYS A 249 6.29 7.42 -10.41
CA LYS A 249 7.05 6.33 -9.80
C LYS A 249 6.32 5.80 -8.59
N VAL A 250 6.23 4.50 -8.50
CA VAL A 250 5.54 3.79 -7.44
C VAL A 250 6.51 2.83 -6.77
N PHE A 251 6.63 2.97 -5.46
CA PHE A 251 7.30 2.02 -4.59
C PHE A 251 6.28 1.45 -3.60
N TYR A 252 6.38 0.16 -3.32
CA TYR A 252 5.58 -0.47 -2.28
C TYR A 252 6.43 -1.45 -1.46
N THR A 253 6.15 -1.48 -0.15
CA THR A 253 6.65 -2.51 0.76
C THR A 253 5.51 -3.09 1.59
N ALA A 254 5.42 -4.43 1.63
CA ALA A 254 4.52 -5.15 2.53
C ALA A 254 5.01 -5.18 3.98
N MET A 255 6.23 -4.73 4.25
CA MET A 255 6.80 -4.58 5.59
C MET A 255 6.20 -3.37 6.30
N GLY A 256 6.17 -3.38 7.64
CA GLY A 256 5.85 -2.19 8.43
C GLY A 256 4.56 -2.27 9.24
N HIS A 257 4.10 -3.47 9.64
CA HIS A 257 2.91 -3.65 10.48
C HIS A 257 3.07 -3.06 11.88
N LYS A 258 4.24 -3.25 12.52
CA LYS A 258 4.49 -2.81 13.90
C LYS A 258 5.31 -1.52 13.96
N GLY A 259 5.04 -0.70 14.98
CA GLY A 259 5.78 0.54 15.22
C GLY A 259 7.27 0.34 15.48
N ILE A 260 7.66 -0.78 16.12
CA ILE A 260 9.07 -1.06 16.40
C ILE A 260 9.92 -1.15 15.14
N TYR A 261 9.37 -1.57 14.03
CA TYR A 261 10.08 -1.71 12.74
C TYR A 261 10.60 -0.37 12.22
N TYR A 262 9.90 0.72 12.50
CA TYR A 262 10.32 2.07 12.11
C TYR A 262 11.56 2.56 12.85
N GLN A 263 12.02 1.86 13.93
CA GLN A 263 13.26 2.18 14.62
C GLN A 263 14.47 1.45 14.01
N ASP A 264 14.26 0.47 13.14
CA ASP A 264 15.35 -0.25 12.46
C ASP A 264 16.05 0.64 11.44
N ALA A 265 17.38 0.73 11.52
CA ALA A 265 18.17 1.63 10.68
C ALA A 265 18.12 1.25 9.19
N LEU A 266 18.11 -0.05 8.90
CA LEU A 266 18.08 -0.54 7.52
C LEU A 266 16.69 -0.32 6.90
N TYR A 267 15.62 -0.51 7.70
CA TYR A 267 14.27 -0.19 7.26
C TYR A 267 14.07 1.31 7.03
N GLN A 268 14.61 2.17 7.91
CA GLN A 268 14.63 3.62 7.68
C GLN A 268 15.37 3.97 6.39
N GLN A 269 16.53 3.35 6.13
CA GLN A 269 17.27 3.54 4.89
C GLN A 269 16.43 3.15 3.67
N LEU A 270 15.72 2.01 3.72
CA LEU A 270 14.81 1.58 2.65
C LEU A 270 13.74 2.64 2.37
N LEU A 271 13.12 3.21 3.42
CA LEU A 271 12.09 4.24 3.28
C LEU A 271 12.66 5.56 2.73
N ILE A 272 13.86 5.95 3.15
CA ILE A 272 14.56 7.14 2.60
C ILE A 272 14.78 6.97 1.09
N GLU A 273 15.36 5.83 0.69
CA GLU A 273 15.66 5.55 -0.71
C GLU A 273 14.39 5.45 -1.57
N ALA A 274 13.31 4.88 -0.99
CA ALA A 274 12.01 4.83 -1.65
C ALA A 274 11.47 6.22 -1.96
N VAL A 275 11.53 7.13 -0.99
CA VAL A 275 11.09 8.52 -1.15
C VAL A 275 11.95 9.27 -2.14
N GLN A 276 13.28 9.16 -2.02
CA GLN A 276 14.22 9.83 -2.93
C GLN A 276 14.06 9.33 -4.37
N TRP A 277 13.93 8.01 -4.57
CA TRP A 277 13.72 7.44 -5.89
C TRP A 277 12.37 7.86 -6.48
N ALA A 278 11.30 7.81 -5.69
CA ALA A 278 9.96 8.17 -6.16
C ALA A 278 9.87 9.64 -6.58
N GLY A 279 10.53 10.55 -5.86
CA GLY A 279 10.55 11.99 -6.16
C GLY A 279 11.63 12.44 -7.15
N ASN A 280 12.53 11.55 -7.58
CA ASN A 280 13.64 11.93 -8.45
C ASN A 280 13.17 12.20 -9.89
N THR A 281 13.09 13.46 -10.28
CA THR A 281 12.65 13.87 -11.61
C THR A 281 13.67 13.59 -12.73
N SER A 282 14.93 13.28 -12.40
CA SER A 282 15.96 12.94 -13.39
C SER A 282 15.83 11.49 -13.92
N ILE A 283 15.12 10.63 -13.21
CA ILE A 283 14.82 9.26 -13.65
C ILE A 283 13.52 9.29 -14.46
N ASN A 284 13.64 9.08 -15.76
CA ASN A 284 12.47 9.06 -16.65
C ASN A 284 11.77 7.71 -16.59
N CYS A 285 10.46 7.76 -16.41
CA CYS A 285 9.53 6.65 -16.62
C CYS A 285 8.97 6.76 -18.06
N ASN A 286 9.67 6.19 -19.03
CA ASN A 286 9.23 6.14 -20.44
C ASN A 286 8.71 4.74 -20.79
#